data_1fd0dd4793ee80dd1bd4be9ba20d93f7
#
_entry.id   1fd0dd4793ee80dd1bd4be9ba20d93f7
#
_cell.length_a   1.000
_cell.length_b   1.000
_cell.length_c   1.000
_cell.angle_alpha   90.00
_cell.angle_beta   90.00
_cell.angle_gamma   90.00
#
_symmetry.space_group_name_H-M   'P 1'
#
loop_
_entity.id
_entity.type
_entity.pdbx_description
1 polymer ?
#
loop_
_entity_poly.entity_id
_entity_poly.type
_entity_poly.pdbx_seq_one_letter_code
_entity_poly.pdbx_strand_id
1 'polypeptide(L)'
;MCEMLHYVSGSRFPIVMMNANRTVAAPWNIYSDHRDSMAMRDAGWIQLYVENVQEALDMMIQAYKLAEHPQVQTPAMVCLDGFVLTHTYEVVSVPAQQEVDAFLPAYSPSENILDLTPRRVFAFRFRRSGRRSFAFSSMRRWLWQNK
;
A
#
# COMPACT_ATOMS: atom_id res chain seq x y z
N MET A 1 3.20 5.67 15.19
CA MET A 1 2.90 5.50 13.76
C MET A 1 3.62 4.27 13.17
N CYS A 2 4.90 4.08 13.37
CA CYS A 2 5.68 2.94 12.85
C CYS A 2 5.06 1.58 13.18
N GLU A 3 4.71 1.33 14.43
CA GLU A 3 4.08 0.09 14.89
C GLU A 3 2.78 -0.22 14.13
N MET A 4 1.94 0.79 13.87
CA MET A 4 0.68 0.60 13.15
C MET A 4 0.88 0.18 11.70
N LEU A 5 1.92 0.65 11.04
CA LEU A 5 2.26 0.19 9.68
C LEU A 5 2.58 -1.31 9.66
N HIS A 6 3.34 -1.79 10.64
CA HIS A 6 3.61 -3.22 10.78
C HIS A 6 2.35 -4.04 11.10
N TYR A 7 1.44 -3.51 11.94
CA TYR A 7 0.18 -4.17 12.22
C TYR A 7 -0.70 -4.33 10.98
N VAL A 8 -0.84 -3.26 10.20
CA VAL A 8 -1.66 -3.26 8.98
C VAL A 8 -1.14 -4.28 7.98
N SER A 9 0.16 -4.29 7.72
CA SER A 9 0.78 -5.25 6.80
C SER A 9 0.73 -6.68 7.32
N GLY A 10 0.98 -6.87 8.62
CA GLY A 10 0.92 -8.18 9.27
C GLY A 10 -0.49 -8.76 9.29
N SER A 11 -1.51 -7.92 9.41
CA SER A 11 -2.93 -8.31 9.39
C SER A 11 -3.49 -8.44 7.97
N ARG A 12 -2.71 -8.13 6.93
CA ARG A 12 -3.12 -8.26 5.53
C ARG A 12 -4.31 -7.38 5.15
N PHE A 13 -4.37 -6.19 5.72
CA PHE A 13 -5.38 -5.21 5.33
C PHE A 13 -4.97 -4.52 4.03
N PRO A 14 -5.80 -4.55 2.99
CA PRO A 14 -5.51 -3.91 1.71
C PRO A 14 -5.81 -2.41 1.76
N ILE A 15 -5.08 -1.70 2.61
CA ILE A 15 -5.21 -0.26 2.75
C ILE A 15 -4.33 0.42 1.72
N VAL A 16 -4.88 1.40 1.03
CA VAL A 16 -4.11 2.30 0.16
C VAL A 16 -3.97 3.64 0.84
N MET A 17 -2.75 4.13 0.93
CA MET A 17 -2.42 5.41 1.54
C MET A 17 -1.67 6.28 0.55
N MET A 18 -2.06 7.54 0.44
CA MET A 18 -1.27 8.57 -0.20
C MET A 18 -0.36 9.22 0.85
N ASN A 19 0.93 9.26 0.58
CA ASN A 19 1.92 9.86 1.45
C ASN A 19 2.60 11.05 0.78
N ALA A 20 2.34 12.24 1.29
CA ALA A 20 3.10 13.43 0.92
C ALA A 20 4.44 13.41 1.67
N ASN A 21 5.47 12.94 1.00
CA ASN A 21 6.78 12.75 1.59
C ASN A 21 7.43 14.03 2.10
N ARG A 22 8.18 13.91 3.17
CA ARG A 22 8.89 15.04 3.76
C ARG A 22 10.09 14.59 4.59
N THR A 23 10.95 15.55 4.90
CA THR A 23 12.00 15.39 5.90
C THR A 23 11.41 15.11 7.28
N VAL A 24 11.90 14.09 7.96
CA VAL A 24 11.41 13.69 9.29
C VAL A 24 12.05 14.52 10.41
N ALA A 25 13.32 14.85 10.29
CA ALA A 25 14.09 15.54 11.31
C ALA A 25 15.21 16.37 10.69
N ALA A 26 15.91 17.15 11.53
CA ALA A 26 17.10 17.90 11.11
C ALA A 26 18.18 16.97 10.51
N PRO A 27 18.91 17.42 9.47
CA PRO A 27 18.79 18.72 8.79
C PRO A 27 17.52 18.81 7.96
N TRP A 28 16.81 19.94 8.08
CA TRP A 28 15.51 20.15 7.45
C TRP A 28 15.66 20.57 5.99
N ASN A 29 14.75 20.05 5.19
CA ASN A 29 14.61 20.42 3.79
C ASN A 29 13.10 20.56 3.48
N ILE A 30 12.72 21.64 2.81
CA ILE A 30 11.35 21.86 2.34
C ILE A 30 11.13 21.36 0.91
N TYR A 31 12.21 21.03 0.22
CA TYR A 31 12.19 20.42 -1.10
C TYR A 31 12.24 18.90 -0.96
N SER A 32 11.89 18.19 -1.97
CA SER A 32 11.81 16.73 -2.08
C SER A 32 12.65 15.92 -1.08
N ASP A 33 12.02 15.13 -0.26
CA ASP A 33 12.68 14.18 0.62
C ASP A 33 11.77 12.97 0.89
N HIS A 34 12.31 11.77 0.78
CA HIS A 34 11.57 10.51 0.98
C HIS A 34 11.99 9.77 2.25
N ARG A 35 12.68 10.43 3.18
CA ARG A 35 13.18 9.80 4.41
C ARG A 35 12.09 9.18 5.28
N ASP A 36 10.90 9.76 5.30
CA ASP A 36 9.76 9.28 6.05
C ASP A 36 9.30 7.89 5.57
N SER A 37 9.01 7.74 4.28
CA SER A 37 8.60 6.45 3.71
C SER A 37 9.77 5.47 3.61
N MET A 38 10.97 5.93 3.27
CA MET A 38 12.15 5.08 3.20
C MET A 38 12.56 4.51 4.56
N ALA A 39 12.34 5.24 5.65
CA ALA A 39 12.54 4.72 6.99
C ALA A 39 11.58 3.55 7.32
N MET A 40 10.45 3.47 6.63
CA MET A 40 9.41 2.44 6.80
C MET A 40 9.44 1.36 5.72
N ARG A 41 10.50 1.27 4.91
CA ARG A 41 10.62 0.29 3.81
C ARG A 41 10.44 -1.15 4.25
N ASP A 42 10.82 -1.47 5.48
CA ASP A 42 10.73 -2.83 6.05
C ASP A 42 9.38 -3.10 6.74
N ALA A 43 8.45 -2.14 6.75
CA ALA A 43 7.14 -2.28 7.37
C ALA A 43 6.18 -3.21 6.60
N GLY A 44 6.57 -3.73 5.44
CA GLY A 44 5.78 -4.68 4.65
C GLY A 44 4.71 -4.03 3.78
N TRP A 45 4.82 -2.73 3.53
CA TRP A 45 3.99 -1.99 2.59
C TRP A 45 4.59 -2.00 1.20
N ILE A 46 3.76 -2.03 0.18
CA ILE A 46 4.17 -1.74 -1.19
C ILE A 46 4.32 -0.23 -1.29
N GLN A 47 5.51 0.25 -1.65
CA GLN A 47 5.79 1.67 -1.81
C GLN A 47 5.95 1.98 -3.30
N LEU A 48 5.13 2.89 -3.80
CA LEU A 48 5.11 3.35 -5.18
C LEU A 48 5.44 4.84 -5.18
N TYR A 49 6.49 5.22 -5.87
CA TYR A 49 6.97 6.61 -5.94
C TYR A 49 6.59 7.19 -7.30
N VAL A 50 5.97 8.36 -7.30
CA VAL A 50 5.44 9.01 -8.50
C VAL A 50 6.18 10.30 -8.82
N GLU A 51 6.33 10.60 -10.10
CA GLU A 51 7.11 11.74 -10.60
C GLU A 51 6.26 12.95 -10.96
N ASN A 52 4.96 12.76 -11.25
CA ASN A 52 4.05 13.83 -11.65
C ASN A 52 2.62 13.57 -11.15
N VAL A 53 1.76 14.57 -11.27
CA VAL A 53 0.38 14.53 -10.74
C VAL A 53 -0.49 13.51 -11.48
N GLN A 54 -0.30 13.35 -12.81
CA GLN A 54 -1.04 12.34 -13.58
C GLN A 54 -0.68 10.93 -13.10
N GLU A 55 0.60 10.67 -12.92
CA GLU A 55 1.06 9.38 -12.41
C GLU A 55 0.53 9.11 -10.98
N ALA A 56 0.42 10.16 -10.15
CA ALA A 56 -0.16 10.01 -8.81
C ALA A 56 -1.61 9.52 -8.87
N LEU A 57 -2.42 10.06 -9.77
CA LEU A 57 -3.80 9.61 -10.00
C LEU A 57 -3.84 8.17 -10.49
N ASP A 58 -3.05 7.86 -11.51
CA ASP A 58 -3.04 6.54 -12.14
C ASP A 58 -2.52 5.46 -11.17
N MET A 59 -1.47 5.79 -10.40
CA MET A 59 -0.91 4.86 -9.41
C MET A 59 -1.83 4.63 -8.21
N MET A 60 -2.64 5.64 -7.82
CA MET A 60 -3.65 5.42 -6.78
C MET A 60 -4.67 4.36 -7.21
N ILE A 61 -5.18 4.44 -8.45
CA ILE A 61 -6.11 3.45 -8.98
C ILE A 61 -5.46 2.06 -9.07
N GLN A 62 -4.23 2.00 -9.57
CA GLN A 62 -3.47 0.75 -9.67
C GLN A 62 -3.14 0.16 -8.29
N ALA A 63 -2.85 1.01 -7.30
CA ALA A 63 -2.56 0.59 -5.94
C ALA A 63 -3.75 -0.13 -5.30
N TYR A 64 -4.99 0.33 -5.53
CA TYR A 64 -6.18 -0.38 -5.08
C TYR A 64 -6.28 -1.78 -5.69
N LYS A 65 -6.14 -1.89 -7.01
CA LYS A 65 -6.16 -3.18 -7.69
C LYS A 65 -5.12 -4.15 -7.16
N LEU A 66 -3.92 -3.63 -6.89
CA LEU A 66 -2.81 -4.43 -6.38
C LEU A 66 -3.03 -4.84 -4.92
N ALA A 67 -3.40 -3.89 -4.06
CA ALA A 67 -3.59 -4.13 -2.64
C ALA A 67 -4.73 -5.11 -2.36
N GLU A 68 -5.83 -5.00 -3.08
CA GLU A 68 -7.03 -5.81 -2.92
C GLU A 68 -6.96 -7.16 -3.62
N HIS A 69 -5.95 -7.38 -4.47
CA HIS A 69 -5.82 -8.65 -5.19
C HIS A 69 -5.71 -9.83 -4.21
N PRO A 70 -6.54 -10.90 -4.36
CA PRO A 70 -6.63 -11.99 -3.39
C PRO A 70 -5.30 -12.68 -3.05
N GLN A 71 -4.37 -12.71 -4.00
CA GLN A 71 -3.04 -13.30 -3.78
C GLN A 71 -2.04 -12.33 -3.14
N VAL A 72 -2.31 -11.03 -3.17
CA VAL A 72 -1.42 -9.99 -2.63
C VAL A 72 -1.86 -9.59 -1.23
N GLN A 73 -3.06 -9.04 -1.09
CA GLN A 73 -3.64 -8.56 0.17
C GLN A 73 -2.61 -7.89 1.08
N THR A 74 -2.03 -6.81 0.57
CA THR A 74 -0.92 -6.12 1.23
C THR A 74 -1.17 -4.62 1.08
N PRO A 75 -1.00 -3.84 2.14
CA PRO A 75 -1.21 -2.40 2.04
C PRO A 75 -0.22 -1.76 1.07
N ALA A 76 -0.66 -0.73 0.39
CA ALA A 76 0.14 0.03 -0.55
C ALA A 76 0.20 1.51 -0.14
N MET A 77 1.32 2.14 -0.43
CA MET A 77 1.57 3.55 -0.19
C MET A 77 2.02 4.19 -1.50
N VAL A 78 1.27 5.18 -1.96
CA VAL A 78 1.66 6.03 -3.09
C VAL A 78 2.36 7.25 -2.51
N CYS A 79 3.63 7.38 -2.82
CA CYS A 79 4.53 8.38 -2.29
C CYS A 79 4.71 9.52 -3.29
N LEU A 80 4.35 10.73 -2.87
CA LEU A 80 4.52 11.96 -3.65
C LEU A 80 5.58 12.83 -3.01
N ASP A 81 6.24 13.64 -3.82
CA ASP A 81 7.04 14.71 -3.28
C ASP A 81 6.20 15.70 -2.48
N GLY A 82 6.60 15.94 -1.26
CA GLY A 82 5.85 16.74 -0.29
C GLY A 82 5.87 18.24 -0.51
N PHE A 83 6.50 18.77 -1.56
CA PHE A 83 6.49 20.17 -1.89
C PHE A 83 6.15 20.41 -3.35
N VAL A 84 6.92 19.89 -4.29
CA VAL A 84 6.71 20.16 -5.71
C VAL A 84 5.36 19.64 -6.18
N LEU A 85 5.09 18.35 -6.03
CA LEU A 85 3.84 17.73 -6.50
C LEU A 85 2.60 18.14 -5.68
N THR A 86 2.77 18.47 -4.41
CA THR A 86 1.63 18.81 -3.54
C THR A 86 1.25 20.29 -3.55
N HIS A 87 2.08 21.16 -4.13
CA HIS A 87 1.84 22.61 -4.20
C HIS A 87 1.79 23.17 -5.63
N THR A 88 2.04 22.33 -6.62
CA THR A 88 1.95 22.71 -8.03
C THR A 88 0.59 22.29 -8.60
N TYR A 89 0.02 23.16 -9.41
CA TYR A 89 -1.22 22.87 -10.15
C TYR A 89 -0.86 22.38 -11.54
N GLU A 90 -1.29 21.19 -11.89
CA GLU A 90 -1.10 20.58 -13.20
C GLU A 90 -2.44 20.13 -13.78
N VAL A 91 -2.53 20.12 -15.10
CA VAL A 91 -3.70 19.57 -15.78
C VAL A 91 -3.57 18.05 -15.80
N VAL A 92 -4.61 17.38 -15.31
CA VAL A 92 -4.67 15.91 -15.30
C VAL A 92 -5.87 15.43 -16.13
N SER A 93 -5.70 14.30 -16.79
CA SER A 93 -6.78 13.57 -17.44
C SER A 93 -7.41 12.62 -16.42
N VAL A 94 -8.63 12.94 -16.01
CA VAL A 94 -9.37 12.08 -15.07
C VAL A 94 -10.12 11.03 -15.87
N PRO A 95 -9.88 9.72 -15.65
CA PRO A 95 -10.61 8.67 -16.34
C PRO A 95 -12.09 8.69 -16.01
N ALA A 96 -12.93 8.26 -16.94
CA ALA A 96 -14.36 8.15 -16.68
C ALA A 96 -14.63 7.07 -15.62
N GLN A 97 -15.67 7.27 -14.80
CA GLN A 97 -16.01 6.29 -13.74
C GLN A 97 -16.18 4.88 -14.29
N GLN A 98 -16.78 4.73 -15.47
CA GLN A 98 -16.98 3.44 -16.12
C GLN A 98 -15.67 2.72 -16.49
N GLU A 99 -14.63 3.48 -16.83
CA GLU A 99 -13.31 2.93 -17.13
C GLU A 99 -12.64 2.43 -15.84
N VAL A 100 -12.77 3.21 -14.77
CA VAL A 100 -12.27 2.81 -13.44
C VAL A 100 -12.99 1.58 -12.92
N ASP A 101 -14.31 1.53 -13.04
CA ASP A 101 -15.13 0.38 -12.61
C ASP A 101 -14.81 -0.89 -13.42
N ALA A 102 -14.50 -0.74 -14.71
CA ALA A 102 -14.07 -1.85 -15.55
C ALA A 102 -12.65 -2.34 -15.19
N PHE A 103 -11.79 -1.43 -14.73
CA PHE A 103 -10.42 -1.75 -14.33
C PHE A 103 -10.35 -2.36 -12.93
N LEU A 104 -11.11 -1.84 -11.96
CA LEU A 104 -11.15 -2.30 -10.59
C LEU A 104 -12.27 -3.32 -10.40
N PRO A 105 -11.97 -4.60 -10.14
CA PRO A 105 -13.01 -5.55 -9.79
C PRO A 105 -13.64 -5.15 -8.45
N ALA A 106 -14.91 -5.52 -8.26
CA ALA A 106 -15.58 -5.32 -6.97
C ALA A 106 -14.79 -5.99 -5.84
N TYR A 107 -14.49 -5.24 -4.80
CA TYR A 107 -13.75 -5.76 -3.65
C TYR A 107 -14.53 -6.88 -2.96
N SER A 108 -13.94 -8.06 -2.88
CA SER A 108 -14.49 -9.21 -2.19
C SER A 108 -13.52 -9.67 -1.10
N PRO A 109 -13.72 -9.23 0.15
CA PRO A 109 -12.84 -9.61 1.25
C PRO A 109 -12.89 -11.11 1.52
N SER A 110 -11.75 -11.79 1.51
CA SER A 110 -11.68 -13.24 1.72
C SER A 110 -11.32 -13.63 3.16
N GLU A 111 -10.54 -12.84 3.87
CA GLU A 111 -10.00 -13.26 5.16
C GLU A 111 -10.25 -12.26 6.32
N ASN A 112 -10.36 -10.97 6.03
CA ASN A 112 -10.48 -9.92 7.04
C ASN A 112 -11.93 -9.41 7.16
N ILE A 113 -12.87 -10.33 7.33
CA ILE A 113 -14.28 -10.01 7.51
C ILE A 113 -14.62 -10.14 8.98
N LEU A 114 -15.28 -9.11 9.51
CA LEU A 114 -15.95 -9.21 10.80
C LEU A 114 -17.23 -10.02 10.60
N ASP A 115 -17.12 -11.34 10.55
CA ASP A 115 -18.24 -12.25 10.43
C ASP A 115 -18.55 -12.84 11.81
N LEU A 116 -19.78 -12.66 12.26
CA LEU A 116 -20.23 -13.16 13.56
C LEU A 116 -20.61 -14.65 13.53
N THR A 117 -20.77 -15.22 12.35
CA THR A 117 -21.27 -16.60 12.19
C THR A 117 -20.18 -17.66 12.34
N PRO A 118 -18.98 -17.57 11.74
CA PRO A 118 -17.82 -18.28 12.25
C PRO A 118 -17.04 -17.34 13.17
N ARG A 119 -16.90 -17.67 14.42
CA ARG A 119 -16.00 -16.94 15.32
C ARG A 119 -14.58 -16.97 14.76
N ARG A 120 -14.28 -16.06 13.85
CA ARG A 120 -12.92 -15.84 13.38
C ARG A 120 -12.21 -15.00 14.43
N VAL A 121 -11.33 -15.60 15.16
CA VAL A 121 -10.40 -14.89 16.01
C VAL A 121 -9.38 -14.22 15.08
N PHE A 122 -9.31 -12.90 15.08
CA PHE A 122 -8.18 -12.15 14.54
C PHE A 122 -6.96 -12.44 15.42
N ALA A 123 -6.52 -13.68 15.43
CA ALA A 123 -5.31 -14.05 16.09
C ALA A 123 -4.18 -13.90 15.07
N PHE A 124 -3.18 -13.10 15.41
CA PHE A 124 -1.88 -13.24 14.80
C PHE A 124 -1.55 -14.74 14.86
N ARG A 125 -1.63 -15.40 13.73
CA ARG A 125 -1.26 -16.82 13.66
C ARG A 125 0.23 -16.89 13.85
N PHE A 126 0.67 -16.92 15.10
CA PHE A 126 2.01 -17.31 15.48
C PHE A 126 2.21 -18.75 14.98
N ARG A 127 2.64 -18.86 13.74
CA ARG A 127 3.10 -20.15 13.24
C ARG A 127 4.39 -20.46 13.97
N ARG A 128 4.35 -21.47 14.81
CA ARG A 128 5.45 -21.98 15.64
C ARG A 128 6.65 -22.51 14.81
N SER A 129 6.68 -22.31 13.51
CA SER A 129 7.81 -22.61 12.65
C SER A 129 8.61 -21.32 12.44
N GLY A 130 9.66 -21.16 13.18
CA GLY A 130 10.59 -20.05 13.11
C GLY A 130 11.27 -19.91 11.76
N ARG A 131 10.60 -19.33 10.79
CA ARG A 131 11.22 -18.86 9.56
C ARG A 131 10.39 -17.73 8.92
N ARG A 132 10.94 -16.52 9.03
CA ARG A 132 10.88 -15.38 8.09
C ARG A 132 9.59 -14.56 8.04
N SER A 133 9.78 -13.26 8.09
CA SER A 133 8.82 -12.17 8.02
C SER A 133 7.72 -12.39 6.96
N PHE A 134 6.49 -12.17 7.37
CA PHE A 134 5.26 -12.43 6.59
C PHE A 134 5.18 -11.67 5.25
N ALA A 135 5.79 -10.50 5.13
CA ALA A 135 5.79 -9.70 3.91
C ALA A 135 6.52 -10.39 2.73
N PHE A 136 7.58 -11.14 3.02
CA PHE A 136 8.34 -11.87 1.99
C PHE A 136 7.64 -13.15 1.50
N SER A 137 6.74 -13.74 2.27
CA SER A 137 6.10 -15.01 1.91
C SER A 137 5.00 -14.86 0.86
N SER A 138 4.30 -13.73 0.83
CA SER A 138 3.24 -13.48 -0.16
C SER A 138 3.81 -13.12 -1.53
N MET A 139 4.84 -12.28 -1.56
CA MET A 139 5.52 -11.91 -2.79
C MET A 139 6.24 -13.13 -3.43
N ARG A 140 6.83 -14.01 -2.60
CA ARG A 140 7.40 -15.28 -3.09
C ARG A 140 6.34 -16.21 -3.65
N ARG A 141 5.17 -16.34 -3.02
CA ARG A 141 4.12 -17.24 -3.51
C ARG A 141 3.61 -16.80 -4.88
N TRP A 142 3.45 -15.50 -5.08
CA TRP A 142 3.07 -14.94 -6.36
C TRP A 142 4.14 -15.17 -7.45
N LEU A 143 5.42 -14.98 -7.13
CA LEU A 143 6.54 -15.18 -8.06
C LEU A 143 6.76 -16.66 -8.45
N TRP A 144 6.35 -17.61 -7.60
CA TRP A 144 6.53 -19.04 -7.87
C TRP A 144 5.34 -19.68 -8.60
N GLN A 145 4.16 -19.08 -8.55
CA GLN A 145 2.96 -19.62 -9.22
C GLN A 145 2.81 -19.12 -10.67
N ASN A 146 3.57 -18.11 -11.07
CA ASN A 146 3.51 -17.54 -12.42
C ASN A 146 4.79 -17.79 -13.26
N LYS A 147 5.50 -18.88 -13.01
CA LYS A 147 6.55 -19.38 -13.89
C LYS A 147 6.05 -20.54 -14.74
#